data_1c8208923dcfdf51190a3a0c2c4885b4
#
_entry.id   1c8208923dcfdf51190a3a0c2c4885b4
#
_cell.length_a   1.000
_cell.length_b   1.000
_cell.length_c   1.000
_cell.angle_alpha   90.00
_cell.angle_beta   90.00
_cell.angle_gamma   90.00
#
_symmetry.space_group_name_H-M   'P 1'
#
loop_
_entity.id
_entity.type
_entity.pdbx_description
1 polymer ?
#
loop_
_entity_poly.entity_id
_entity_poly.type
_entity_poly.pdbx_seq_one_letter_code
_entity_poly.pdbx_strand_id
1 'polypeptide(L)'
;MTVPLLEARALTMRFGGVTALDALDLVVNEHEILGLLGPNGSGKTTFFNVVTGLYAASGGTVLLDGKELTRQSPQAVYRAGVTRTFQRSRLSLPLTVFDNVAIGQTQHFNTGLMFNLLQRKALRAQFEKTVAQVDALLQTFSSGMAEKMWLPAGSLSMIDRRRVEICRALVSNPRLLLLDEPSAGMTHDETRELMDDILKVRERLSPFTIVIIEHEMGVIQRITQRCVVLNYGKKIAEGSFAEITRNPEVQVAYLGQEITT
;
A
#
# COMPACT_ATOMS: atom_id res chain seq x y z
N MET A 1 -16.19 19.46 0.80
CA MET A 1 -14.76 19.78 0.53
C MET A 1 -13.96 18.52 0.84
N THR A 2 -13.14 18.04 -0.09
CA THR A 2 -12.24 16.90 0.14
C THR A 2 -11.11 17.37 1.06
N VAL A 3 -10.80 16.58 2.09
CA VAL A 3 -9.74 16.89 3.06
C VAL A 3 -8.46 16.20 2.61
N PRO A 4 -7.35 16.91 2.43
CA PRO A 4 -6.07 16.28 2.11
C PRO A 4 -5.59 15.40 3.26
N LEU A 5 -5.27 14.12 2.97
CA LEU A 5 -4.62 13.22 3.91
C LEU A 5 -3.10 13.22 3.72
N LEU A 6 -2.65 13.03 2.47
CA LEU A 6 -1.22 13.05 2.11
C LEU A 6 -0.97 14.18 1.12
N GLU A 7 0.05 14.97 1.38
CA GLU A 7 0.50 16.03 0.47
C GLU A 7 2.00 15.87 0.22
N ALA A 8 2.37 15.78 -1.05
CA ALA A 8 3.75 15.97 -1.51
C ALA A 8 3.84 17.38 -2.12
N ARG A 9 4.78 18.19 -1.66
CA ARG A 9 5.00 19.57 -2.12
C ARG A 9 6.40 19.70 -2.68
N ALA A 10 6.52 20.00 -3.98
CA ALA A 10 7.77 20.11 -4.72
C ALA A 10 8.74 18.93 -4.45
N LEU A 11 8.20 17.72 -4.28
CA LEU A 11 8.94 16.55 -3.85
C LEU A 11 9.97 16.16 -4.90
N THR A 12 11.24 16.15 -4.51
CA THR A 12 12.37 15.86 -5.39
C THR A 12 13.20 14.71 -4.86
N MET A 13 13.53 13.76 -5.74
CA MET A 13 14.43 12.64 -5.42
C MET A 13 15.46 12.48 -6.53
N ARG A 14 16.73 12.48 -6.15
CA ARG A 14 17.87 12.33 -7.08
C ARG A 14 18.74 11.14 -6.67
N PHE A 15 19.18 10.40 -7.68
CA PHE A 15 20.15 9.31 -7.54
C PHE A 15 21.36 9.63 -8.44
N GLY A 16 22.42 10.16 -7.86
CA GLY A 16 23.55 10.65 -8.66
C GLY A 16 23.08 11.71 -9.67
N GLY A 17 23.27 11.44 -10.95
CA GLY A 17 22.86 12.33 -12.05
C GLY A 17 21.40 12.19 -12.49
N VAL A 18 20.64 11.21 -11.95
CA VAL A 18 19.26 10.93 -12.36
C VAL A 18 18.28 11.58 -11.40
N THR A 19 17.36 12.40 -11.90
CA THR A 19 16.23 12.95 -11.14
C THR A 19 15.03 12.02 -11.33
N ALA A 20 14.73 11.23 -10.30
CA ALA A 20 13.63 10.26 -10.32
C ALA A 20 12.27 10.86 -9.90
N LEU A 21 12.27 11.94 -9.11
CA LEU A 21 11.11 12.82 -8.85
C LEU A 21 11.59 14.25 -9.01
N ASP A 22 10.87 15.06 -9.78
CA ASP A 22 11.26 16.42 -10.12
C ASP A 22 10.14 17.40 -9.71
N ALA A 23 10.31 18.01 -8.53
CA ALA A 23 9.39 18.96 -7.93
C ALA A 23 7.92 18.50 -8.00
N LEU A 24 7.66 17.23 -7.63
CA LEU A 24 6.34 16.63 -7.72
C LEU A 24 5.39 17.21 -6.67
N ASP A 25 4.27 17.79 -7.12
CA ASP A 25 3.13 18.17 -6.31
C ASP A 25 2.01 17.13 -6.47
N LEU A 26 1.64 16.46 -5.38
CA LEU A 26 0.60 15.43 -5.37
C LEU A 26 -0.19 15.49 -4.07
N VAL A 27 -1.52 15.47 -4.18
CA VAL A 27 -2.43 15.42 -3.04
C VAL A 27 -3.24 14.13 -3.10
N VAL A 28 -3.35 13.44 -1.96
CA VAL A 28 -4.24 12.29 -1.76
C VAL A 28 -5.27 12.69 -0.70
N ASN A 29 -6.55 12.59 -1.03
CA ASN A 29 -7.61 12.97 -0.12
C ASN A 29 -7.99 11.84 0.83
N GLU A 30 -8.61 12.16 1.96
CA GLU A 30 -9.14 11.16 2.87
C GLU A 30 -10.17 10.28 2.17
N HIS A 31 -10.09 8.99 2.46
CA HIS A 31 -11.04 7.98 1.98
C HIS A 31 -11.16 7.83 0.46
N GLU A 32 -10.20 8.33 -0.32
CA GLU A 32 -10.18 8.05 -1.76
C GLU A 32 -9.36 6.79 -2.10
N ILE A 33 -9.62 6.23 -3.27
CA ILE A 33 -8.72 5.29 -3.95
C ILE A 33 -8.11 6.04 -5.13
N LEU A 34 -6.84 6.39 -4.97
CA LEU A 34 -6.05 7.09 -5.99
C LEU A 34 -5.24 6.08 -6.81
N GLY A 35 -5.39 6.10 -8.14
CA GLY A 35 -4.52 5.39 -9.06
C GLY A 35 -3.25 6.21 -9.33
N LEU A 36 -2.08 5.66 -9.06
CA LEU A 36 -0.79 6.27 -9.44
C LEU A 36 -0.24 5.53 -10.66
N LEU A 37 -0.33 6.17 -11.82
CA LEU A 37 -0.07 5.60 -13.12
C LEU A 37 1.19 6.21 -13.77
N GLY A 38 1.62 5.61 -14.83
CA GLY A 38 2.74 6.07 -15.63
C GLY A 38 3.60 4.92 -16.14
N PRO A 39 4.41 5.16 -17.15
CA PRO A 39 5.30 4.16 -17.72
C PRO A 39 6.36 3.67 -16.72
N ASN A 40 7.08 2.59 -17.08
CA ASN A 40 8.19 2.10 -16.27
C ASN A 40 9.26 3.19 -16.14
N GLY A 41 9.82 3.34 -14.94
CA GLY A 41 10.80 4.41 -14.68
C GLY A 41 10.22 5.81 -14.49
N SER A 42 8.89 5.99 -14.50
CA SER A 42 8.27 7.32 -14.32
C SER A 42 8.35 7.90 -12.90
N GLY A 43 8.81 7.12 -11.90
CA GLY A 43 8.98 7.58 -10.53
C GLY A 43 7.97 7.04 -9.51
N LYS A 44 6.97 6.22 -9.90
CA LYS A 44 5.93 5.69 -9.01
C LYS A 44 6.48 4.99 -7.77
N THR A 45 7.32 3.98 -7.96
CA THR A 45 7.95 3.23 -6.86
C THR A 45 8.88 4.11 -6.04
N THR A 46 9.54 5.09 -6.68
CA THR A 46 10.36 6.10 -5.97
C THR A 46 9.49 6.96 -5.07
N PHE A 47 8.32 7.41 -5.53
CA PHE A 47 7.36 8.13 -4.72
C PHE A 47 6.94 7.30 -3.49
N PHE A 48 6.56 6.03 -3.67
CA PHE A 48 6.25 5.14 -2.56
C PHE A 48 7.41 4.97 -1.58
N ASN A 49 8.64 4.84 -2.08
CA ASN A 49 9.84 4.71 -1.23
C ASN A 49 10.11 5.96 -0.40
N VAL A 50 9.89 7.15 -0.97
CA VAL A 50 10.05 8.42 -0.24
C VAL A 50 8.94 8.59 0.79
N VAL A 51 7.67 8.37 0.43
CA VAL A 51 6.53 8.48 1.34
C VAL A 51 6.65 7.51 2.52
N THR A 52 7.19 6.32 2.31
CA THR A 52 7.39 5.31 3.37
C THR A 52 8.71 5.46 4.14
N GLY A 53 9.48 6.51 3.88
CA GLY A 53 10.74 6.78 4.58
C GLY A 53 11.89 5.81 4.24
N LEU A 54 11.73 4.97 3.19
CA LEU A 54 12.81 4.11 2.69
C LEU A 54 13.90 4.91 2.00
N TYR A 55 13.52 6.03 1.37
CA TYR A 55 14.45 7.00 0.78
C TYR A 55 14.22 8.38 1.40
N ALA A 56 15.31 9.04 1.79
CA ALA A 56 15.26 10.42 2.22
C ALA A 56 15.12 11.33 0.98
N ALA A 57 14.07 12.17 0.94
CA ALA A 57 13.88 13.13 -0.14
C ALA A 57 15.09 14.05 -0.30
N SER A 58 15.48 14.33 -1.56
CA SER A 58 16.53 15.30 -1.88
C SER A 58 16.05 16.74 -1.70
N GLY A 59 14.74 16.99 -1.86
CA GLY A 59 14.09 18.28 -1.68
C GLY A 59 12.58 18.15 -1.59
N GLY A 60 11.91 19.24 -1.22
CA GLY A 60 10.47 19.25 -1.02
C GLY A 60 10.04 18.61 0.31
N THR A 61 8.72 18.46 0.49
CA THR A 61 8.13 17.95 1.74
C THR A 61 7.02 16.94 1.47
N VAL A 62 6.85 16.00 2.40
CA VAL A 62 5.71 15.08 2.48
C VAL A 62 5.02 15.33 3.80
N LEU A 63 3.71 15.58 3.76
CA LEU A 63 2.87 15.81 4.92
C LEU A 63 1.78 14.72 4.97
N LEU A 64 1.49 14.20 6.15
CA LEU A 64 0.33 13.36 6.43
C LEU A 64 -0.53 14.07 7.47
N ASP A 65 -1.77 14.42 7.09
CA ASP A 65 -2.67 15.17 7.98
C ASP A 65 -2.00 16.44 8.53
N GLY A 66 -1.34 17.20 7.65
CA GLY A 66 -0.59 18.41 7.99
C GLY A 66 0.70 18.20 8.79
N LYS A 67 1.03 16.97 9.20
CA LYS A 67 2.27 16.65 9.92
C LYS A 67 3.36 16.19 8.97
N GLU A 68 4.55 16.77 9.11
CA GLU A 68 5.66 16.45 8.23
C GLU A 68 6.21 15.04 8.47
N LEU A 69 6.27 14.25 7.40
CA LEU A 69 6.90 12.94 7.35
C LEU A 69 8.23 12.93 6.59
N THR A 70 8.63 14.05 6.01
CA THR A 70 9.87 14.15 5.22
C THR A 70 11.06 13.68 6.06
N ARG A 71 11.86 12.77 5.49
CA ARG A 71 13.05 12.20 6.16
C ARG A 71 12.80 11.48 7.48
N GLN A 72 11.55 11.15 7.79
CA GLN A 72 11.24 10.29 8.93
C GLN A 72 11.67 8.85 8.66
N SER A 73 12.00 8.12 9.73
CA SER A 73 12.31 6.68 9.59
C SER A 73 11.06 5.90 9.17
N PRO A 74 11.21 4.73 8.49
CA PRO A 74 10.08 3.88 8.12
C PRO A 74 9.19 3.51 9.32
N GLN A 75 9.79 3.33 10.50
CA GLN A 75 9.05 3.06 11.73
C GLN A 75 8.20 4.24 12.19
N ALA A 76 8.70 5.48 12.04
CA ALA A 76 7.94 6.69 12.36
C ALA A 76 6.79 6.90 11.38
N VAL A 77 7.02 6.68 10.09
CA VAL A 77 6.00 6.73 9.03
C VAL A 77 4.91 5.68 9.28
N TYR A 78 5.29 4.45 9.62
CA TYR A 78 4.34 3.40 9.98
C TYR A 78 3.49 3.81 11.20
N ARG A 79 4.10 4.37 12.27
CA ARG A 79 3.37 4.86 13.46
C ARG A 79 2.43 6.02 13.15
N ALA A 80 2.72 6.79 12.11
CA ALA A 80 1.83 7.85 11.64
C ALA A 80 0.60 7.29 10.89
N GLY A 81 0.56 5.99 10.60
CA GLY A 81 -0.57 5.31 9.98
C GLY A 81 -0.42 5.10 8.47
N VAL A 82 0.81 5.07 7.94
CA VAL A 82 1.10 4.70 6.54
C VAL A 82 1.62 3.28 6.49
N THR A 83 0.95 2.42 5.72
CA THR A 83 1.42 1.04 5.46
C THR A 83 1.55 0.78 3.97
N ARG A 84 2.33 -0.23 3.59
CA ARG A 84 2.58 -0.58 2.20
C ARG A 84 2.67 -2.10 2.02
N THR A 85 2.11 -2.59 0.91
CA THR A 85 2.50 -3.89 0.35
C THR A 85 3.68 -3.72 -0.59
N PHE A 86 4.39 -4.79 -0.91
CA PHE A 86 5.53 -4.76 -1.82
C PHE A 86 5.23 -5.60 -3.04
N GLN A 87 5.76 -5.22 -4.19
CA GLN A 87 5.61 -5.93 -5.46
C GLN A 87 6.02 -7.42 -5.35
N ARG A 88 7.13 -7.72 -4.68
CA ARG A 88 7.52 -9.09 -4.34
C ARG A 88 6.98 -9.48 -2.98
N SER A 89 6.37 -10.65 -2.90
CA SER A 89 5.89 -11.21 -1.64
C SER A 89 7.00 -11.25 -0.60
N ARG A 90 6.71 -10.69 0.57
CA ARG A 90 7.60 -10.68 1.74
C ARG A 90 7.01 -11.49 2.89
N LEU A 91 6.20 -12.49 2.57
CA LEU A 91 5.73 -13.44 3.57
C LEU A 91 6.87 -14.39 3.95
N SER A 92 6.95 -14.71 5.23
CA SER A 92 7.75 -15.83 5.71
C SER A 92 6.97 -17.13 5.46
N LEU A 93 7.29 -17.82 4.36
CA LEU A 93 6.55 -19.01 3.92
C LEU A 93 6.48 -20.15 4.96
N PRO A 94 7.51 -20.39 5.79
CA PRO A 94 7.45 -21.40 6.85
C PRO A 94 6.55 -21.02 8.03
N LEU A 95 6.30 -19.72 8.26
CA LEU A 95 5.45 -19.24 9.34
C LEU A 95 3.98 -19.37 8.97
N THR A 96 3.12 -19.43 10.01
CA THR A 96 1.67 -19.49 9.82
C THR A 96 1.13 -18.18 9.20
N VAL A 97 -0.10 -18.25 8.67
CA VAL A 97 -0.84 -17.05 8.24
C VAL A 97 -0.97 -16.08 9.40
N PHE A 98 -1.32 -16.60 10.61
CA PHE A 98 -1.40 -15.79 11.82
C PHE A 98 -0.11 -15.03 12.09
N ASP A 99 1.04 -15.70 12.12
CA ASP A 99 2.33 -15.08 12.39
C ASP A 99 2.66 -13.98 11.38
N ASN A 100 2.43 -14.26 10.09
CA ASN A 100 2.66 -13.29 9.02
C ASN A 100 1.80 -12.04 9.16
N VAL A 101 0.54 -12.16 9.57
CA VAL A 101 -0.35 -11.00 9.79
C VAL A 101 0.01 -10.29 11.08
N ALA A 102 0.24 -11.03 12.18
CA ALA A 102 0.54 -10.48 13.50
C ALA A 102 1.82 -9.64 13.53
N ILE A 103 2.83 -9.98 12.70
CA ILE A 103 4.03 -9.16 12.50
C ILE A 103 3.66 -7.72 12.08
N GLY A 104 2.56 -7.52 11.36
CA GLY A 104 2.09 -6.21 10.93
C GLY A 104 1.71 -5.27 12.08
N GLN A 105 1.54 -5.73 13.30
CA GLN A 105 1.20 -4.89 14.47
C GLN A 105 2.21 -4.95 15.62
N THR A 106 3.45 -5.39 15.35
CA THR A 106 4.48 -5.60 16.39
C THR A 106 4.78 -4.35 17.23
N GLN A 107 4.53 -3.15 16.70
CA GLN A 107 4.69 -1.89 17.46
C GLN A 107 3.69 -1.74 18.61
N HIS A 108 2.57 -2.46 18.59
CA HIS A 108 1.56 -2.45 19.62
C HIS A 108 1.81 -3.53 20.68
N PHE A 109 2.80 -4.39 20.46
CA PHE A 109 3.15 -5.43 21.43
C PHE A 109 4.08 -4.91 22.49
N ASN A 110 3.77 -5.24 23.73
CA ASN A 110 4.73 -5.06 24.80
C ASN A 110 5.75 -6.23 24.74
N THR A 111 6.93 -5.95 24.22
CA THR A 111 8.03 -6.94 24.06
C THR A 111 9.06 -6.87 25.17
N GLY A 112 8.81 -6.08 26.23
CA GLY A 112 9.72 -5.95 27.36
C GLY A 112 9.98 -7.30 28.06
N LEU A 113 11.25 -7.62 28.35
CA LEU A 113 11.64 -8.87 29.01
C LEU A 113 10.91 -9.07 30.33
N MET A 114 10.83 -8.03 31.16
CA MET A 114 10.14 -8.09 32.45
C MET A 114 8.64 -8.31 32.30
N PHE A 115 8.02 -7.71 31.27
CA PHE A 115 6.60 -7.96 30.97
C PHE A 115 6.37 -9.43 30.60
N ASN A 116 7.20 -9.98 29.72
CA ASN A 116 7.07 -11.36 29.25
C ASN A 116 7.32 -12.39 30.37
N LEU A 117 8.20 -12.11 31.32
CA LEU A 117 8.54 -13.01 32.43
C LEU A 117 7.50 -12.93 33.57
N LEU A 118 7.08 -11.72 33.93
CA LEU A 118 6.32 -11.47 35.16
C LEU A 118 4.82 -11.29 34.94
N GLN A 119 4.38 -10.89 33.74
CA GLN A 119 2.97 -10.57 33.46
C GLN A 119 2.31 -11.58 32.52
N ARG A 120 2.39 -12.87 32.85
CA ARG A 120 1.85 -13.97 32.03
C ARG A 120 0.35 -13.80 31.66
N LYS A 121 -0.46 -13.28 32.60
CA LYS A 121 -1.89 -13.03 32.32
C LYS A 121 -2.09 -11.94 31.27
N ALA A 122 -1.33 -10.85 31.36
CA ALA A 122 -1.38 -9.76 30.39
C ALA A 122 -0.84 -10.20 29.01
N LEU A 123 0.24 -10.98 28.98
CA LEU A 123 0.77 -11.57 27.76
C LEU A 123 -0.27 -12.47 27.06
N ARG A 124 -0.94 -13.33 27.82
CA ARG A 124 -2.00 -14.19 27.28
C ARG A 124 -3.17 -13.36 26.74
N ALA A 125 -3.63 -12.34 27.46
CA ALA A 125 -4.69 -11.46 27.00
C ALA A 125 -4.28 -10.69 25.72
N GLN A 126 -3.02 -10.25 25.63
CA GLN A 126 -2.49 -9.63 24.40
C GLN A 126 -2.53 -10.60 23.23
N PHE A 127 -2.12 -11.86 23.43
CA PHE A 127 -2.16 -12.90 22.40
C PHE A 127 -3.59 -13.21 21.96
N GLU A 128 -4.52 -13.45 22.89
CA GLU A 128 -5.92 -13.73 22.60
C GLU A 128 -6.59 -12.58 21.83
N LYS A 129 -6.29 -11.33 22.20
CA LYS A 129 -6.73 -10.13 21.47
C LYS A 129 -6.19 -10.12 20.04
N THR A 130 -4.90 -10.45 19.88
CA THR A 130 -4.26 -10.49 18.54
C THR A 130 -4.90 -11.59 17.68
N VAL A 131 -5.14 -12.78 18.24
CA VAL A 131 -5.82 -13.87 17.52
C VAL A 131 -7.19 -13.42 17.04
N ALA A 132 -8.00 -12.81 17.91
CA ALA A 132 -9.33 -12.31 17.54
C ALA A 132 -9.27 -11.22 16.45
N GLN A 133 -8.30 -10.31 16.51
CA GLN A 133 -8.13 -9.28 15.49
C GLN A 133 -7.72 -9.85 14.13
N VAL A 134 -6.77 -10.79 14.11
CA VAL A 134 -6.32 -11.46 12.89
C VAL A 134 -7.44 -12.29 12.28
N ASP A 135 -8.15 -13.06 13.10
CA ASP A 135 -9.31 -13.87 12.68
C ASP A 135 -10.39 -12.98 12.03
N ALA A 136 -10.82 -11.93 12.73
CA ALA A 136 -11.81 -10.99 12.22
C ALA A 136 -11.37 -10.35 10.88
N LEU A 137 -10.09 -9.99 10.75
CA LEU A 137 -9.56 -9.41 9.52
C LEU A 137 -9.53 -10.43 8.37
N LEU A 138 -9.12 -11.67 8.62
CA LEU A 138 -9.13 -12.74 7.62
C LEU A 138 -10.56 -13.05 7.16
N GLN A 139 -11.55 -13.06 8.08
CA GLN A 139 -12.96 -13.24 7.76
C GLN A 139 -13.52 -12.13 6.85
N THR A 140 -12.96 -10.90 6.88
CA THR A 140 -13.40 -9.84 5.97
C THR A 140 -13.11 -10.17 4.51
N PHE A 141 -12.04 -10.92 4.22
CA PHE A 141 -11.75 -11.41 2.86
C PHE A 141 -12.62 -12.62 2.52
N SER A 142 -12.55 -13.68 3.30
CA SER A 142 -13.45 -14.83 3.19
C SER A 142 -13.39 -15.71 4.45
N SER A 143 -14.47 -16.46 4.73
CA SER A 143 -14.47 -17.45 5.83
C SER A 143 -13.37 -18.50 5.66
N GLY A 144 -13.10 -18.93 4.43
CA GLY A 144 -12.02 -19.88 4.13
C GLY A 144 -10.62 -19.36 4.43
N MET A 145 -10.40 -18.04 4.48
CA MET A 145 -9.11 -17.47 4.90
C MET A 145 -8.90 -17.61 6.41
N ALA A 146 -9.94 -17.40 7.20
CA ALA A 146 -9.86 -17.57 8.65
C ALA A 146 -9.57 -19.03 9.06
N GLU A 147 -10.16 -20.00 8.36
CA GLU A 147 -9.90 -21.43 8.57
C GLU A 147 -8.42 -21.80 8.32
N LYS A 148 -7.75 -21.07 7.43
CA LYS A 148 -6.33 -21.27 7.09
C LYS A 148 -5.36 -20.55 8.04
N MET A 149 -5.85 -19.86 9.08
CA MET A 149 -5.05 -18.98 9.95
C MET A 149 -3.80 -19.66 10.53
N TRP A 150 -3.89 -20.94 10.85
CA TRP A 150 -2.81 -21.72 11.46
C TRP A 150 -1.98 -22.52 10.44
N LEU A 151 -2.30 -22.47 9.16
CA LEU A 151 -1.51 -23.14 8.12
C LEU A 151 -0.26 -22.31 7.78
N PRO A 152 0.84 -22.96 7.36
CA PRO A 152 1.99 -22.28 6.83
C PRO A 152 1.62 -21.44 5.59
N ALA A 153 2.09 -20.20 5.51
CA ALA A 153 1.82 -19.32 4.37
C ALA A 153 2.30 -19.92 3.03
N GLY A 154 3.31 -20.80 3.08
CA GLY A 154 3.83 -21.51 1.92
C GLY A 154 2.85 -22.49 1.27
N SER A 155 1.82 -22.97 2.00
CA SER A 155 0.79 -23.89 1.47
C SER A 155 -0.34 -23.17 0.75
N LEU A 156 -0.41 -21.84 0.81
CA LEU A 156 -1.47 -21.05 0.22
C LEU A 156 -1.29 -20.85 -1.29
N SER A 157 -2.42 -20.65 -2.01
CA SER A 157 -2.44 -20.14 -3.38
C SER A 157 -1.81 -18.76 -3.49
N MET A 158 -1.50 -18.31 -4.70
CA MET A 158 -0.92 -16.97 -4.91
C MET A 158 -1.88 -15.86 -4.44
N ILE A 159 -3.15 -15.95 -4.79
CA ILE A 159 -4.16 -14.96 -4.38
C ILE A 159 -4.32 -14.93 -2.85
N ASP A 160 -4.34 -16.08 -2.18
CA ASP A 160 -4.44 -16.13 -0.72
C ASP A 160 -3.20 -15.54 -0.04
N ARG A 161 -2.00 -15.79 -0.59
CA ARG A 161 -0.78 -15.11 -0.09
C ARG A 161 -0.88 -13.60 -0.22
N ARG A 162 -1.45 -13.10 -1.31
CA ARG A 162 -1.64 -11.65 -1.51
C ARG A 162 -2.66 -11.08 -0.52
N ARG A 163 -3.75 -11.84 -0.24
CA ARG A 163 -4.70 -11.48 0.83
C ARG A 163 -4.01 -11.37 2.18
N VAL A 164 -3.13 -12.31 2.53
CA VAL A 164 -2.34 -12.29 3.78
C VAL A 164 -1.43 -11.07 3.85
N GLU A 165 -0.80 -10.68 2.75
CA GLU A 165 0.03 -9.46 2.68
C GLU A 165 -0.79 -8.18 2.94
N ILE A 166 -1.98 -8.11 2.36
CA ILE A 166 -2.89 -6.99 2.59
C ILE A 166 -3.39 -7.00 4.04
N CYS A 167 -3.77 -8.17 4.59
CA CYS A 167 -4.11 -8.31 6.01
C CYS A 167 -2.98 -7.83 6.92
N ARG A 168 -1.73 -8.20 6.62
CA ARG A 168 -0.55 -7.73 7.37
C ARG A 168 -0.40 -6.21 7.35
N ALA A 169 -0.72 -5.57 6.22
CA ALA A 169 -0.69 -4.12 6.12
C ALA A 169 -1.87 -3.45 6.84
N LEU A 170 -3.04 -4.11 6.88
CA LEU A 170 -4.27 -3.58 7.47
C LEU A 170 -4.41 -3.81 8.98
N VAL A 171 -3.73 -4.83 9.55
CA VAL A 171 -3.90 -5.22 10.97
C VAL A 171 -3.55 -4.10 11.95
N SER A 172 -2.75 -3.12 11.53
CA SER A 172 -2.41 -1.93 12.31
C SER A 172 -3.42 -0.79 12.20
N ASN A 173 -4.54 -0.98 11.48
CA ASN A 173 -5.54 0.04 11.17
C ASN A 173 -4.93 1.31 10.56
N PRO A 174 -4.29 1.23 9.38
CA PRO A 174 -3.64 2.38 8.76
C PRO A 174 -4.66 3.42 8.29
N ARG A 175 -4.24 4.68 8.24
CA ARG A 175 -4.98 5.76 7.57
C ARG A 175 -4.74 5.76 6.06
N LEU A 176 -3.52 5.37 5.63
CA LEU A 176 -3.09 5.29 4.24
C LEU A 176 -2.46 3.92 3.95
N LEU A 177 -3.03 3.21 2.99
CA LEU A 177 -2.50 1.97 2.45
C LEU A 177 -1.93 2.20 1.05
N LEU A 178 -0.65 1.88 0.85
CA LEU A 178 0.01 1.92 -0.44
C LEU A 178 0.08 0.51 -1.02
N LEU A 179 -0.58 0.28 -2.15
CA LEU A 179 -0.59 -1.00 -2.87
C LEU A 179 0.32 -0.91 -4.10
N ASP A 180 1.40 -1.69 -4.09
CA ASP A 180 2.41 -1.69 -5.14
C ASP A 180 2.26 -2.95 -6.00
N GLU A 181 1.59 -2.83 -7.14
CA GLU A 181 1.29 -3.90 -8.09
C GLU A 181 0.72 -5.16 -7.40
N PRO A 182 -0.40 -5.04 -6.67
CA PRO A 182 -0.92 -6.16 -5.88
C PRO A 182 -1.38 -7.34 -6.74
N SER A 183 -1.68 -7.16 -8.02
CA SER A 183 -2.09 -8.23 -8.94
C SER A 183 -0.95 -8.89 -9.71
N ALA A 184 0.30 -8.46 -9.49
CA ALA A 184 1.43 -8.96 -10.27
C ALA A 184 1.55 -10.48 -10.26
N GLY A 185 1.53 -11.09 -11.45
CA GLY A 185 1.62 -12.54 -11.65
C GLY A 185 0.32 -13.32 -11.48
N MET A 186 -0.82 -12.64 -11.34
CA MET A 186 -2.15 -13.24 -11.25
C MET A 186 -2.82 -13.34 -12.63
N THR A 187 -3.79 -14.24 -12.74
CA THR A 187 -4.73 -14.27 -13.86
C THR A 187 -5.72 -13.11 -13.75
N HIS A 188 -6.42 -12.78 -14.86
CA HIS A 188 -7.45 -11.73 -14.85
C HIS A 188 -8.58 -11.99 -13.85
N ASP A 189 -8.96 -13.26 -13.66
CA ASP A 189 -10.03 -13.61 -12.72
C ASP A 189 -9.55 -13.45 -11.27
N GLU A 190 -8.33 -13.91 -10.94
CA GLU A 190 -7.73 -13.70 -9.62
C GLU A 190 -7.54 -12.22 -9.30
N THR A 191 -7.10 -11.43 -10.30
CA THR A 191 -6.96 -9.98 -10.17
C THR A 191 -8.29 -9.33 -9.83
N ARG A 192 -9.36 -9.70 -10.56
CA ARG A 192 -10.71 -9.19 -10.34
C ARG A 192 -11.21 -9.55 -8.95
N GLU A 193 -11.04 -10.82 -8.54
CA GLU A 193 -11.43 -11.31 -7.23
C GLU A 193 -10.70 -10.55 -6.11
N LEU A 194 -9.38 -10.36 -6.23
CA LEU A 194 -8.60 -9.61 -5.25
C LEU A 194 -9.06 -8.15 -5.12
N MET A 195 -9.38 -7.49 -6.25
CA MET A 195 -9.87 -6.10 -6.22
C MET A 195 -11.25 -6.00 -5.57
N ASP A 196 -12.13 -6.96 -5.82
CA ASP A 196 -13.44 -7.03 -5.17
C ASP A 196 -13.29 -7.25 -3.65
N ASP A 197 -12.33 -8.07 -3.25
CA ASP A 197 -12.03 -8.28 -1.84
C ASP A 197 -11.50 -7.01 -1.17
N ILE A 198 -10.61 -6.26 -1.82
CA ILE A 198 -10.11 -4.97 -1.30
C ILE A 198 -11.27 -3.98 -1.10
N LEU A 199 -12.20 -3.88 -2.06
CA LEU A 199 -13.37 -3.02 -1.93
C LEU A 199 -14.28 -3.46 -0.77
N LYS A 200 -14.59 -4.76 -0.66
CA LYS A 200 -15.39 -5.32 0.46
C LYS A 200 -14.74 -5.05 1.83
N VAL A 201 -13.42 -5.26 1.92
CA VAL A 201 -12.68 -5.01 3.16
C VAL A 201 -12.75 -3.53 3.53
N ARG A 202 -12.59 -2.64 2.55
CA ARG A 202 -12.70 -1.19 2.76
C ARG A 202 -14.09 -0.75 3.24
N GLU A 203 -15.15 -1.40 2.76
CA GLU A 203 -16.53 -1.14 3.21
C GLU A 203 -16.79 -1.63 4.64
N ARG A 204 -16.17 -2.75 5.05
CA ARG A 204 -16.38 -3.39 6.36
C ARG A 204 -15.53 -2.80 7.48
N LEU A 205 -14.34 -2.33 7.15
CA LEU A 205 -13.44 -1.67 8.09
C LEU A 205 -13.75 -0.17 8.17
N SER A 206 -13.14 0.50 9.14
CA SER A 206 -13.14 1.97 9.15
C SER A 206 -12.57 2.49 7.82
N PRO A 207 -13.17 3.55 7.22
CA PRO A 207 -12.71 4.04 5.93
C PRO A 207 -11.23 4.43 6.00
N PHE A 208 -10.43 3.90 5.09
CA PHE A 208 -9.02 4.23 4.92
C PHE A 208 -8.76 4.63 3.46
N THR A 209 -7.69 5.36 3.26
CA THR A 209 -7.26 5.85 1.95
C THR A 209 -6.34 4.85 1.29
N ILE A 210 -6.45 4.67 -0.01
CA ILE A 210 -5.60 3.79 -0.80
C ILE A 210 -4.91 4.58 -1.92
N VAL A 211 -3.60 4.39 -2.08
CA VAL A 211 -2.92 4.72 -3.33
C VAL A 211 -2.46 3.40 -3.95
N ILE A 212 -2.85 3.16 -5.18
CA ILE A 212 -2.53 1.93 -5.90
C ILE A 212 -1.70 2.20 -7.14
N ILE A 213 -0.63 1.44 -7.30
CA ILE A 213 0.12 1.32 -8.55
C ILE A 213 -0.30 0.02 -9.21
N GLU A 214 -0.79 0.09 -10.44
CA GLU A 214 -1.15 -1.06 -11.26
C GLU A 214 -0.90 -0.78 -12.72
N HIS A 215 -0.65 -1.86 -13.49
CA HIS A 215 -0.42 -1.80 -14.93
C HIS A 215 -1.66 -2.21 -15.73
N GLU A 216 -2.58 -2.95 -15.11
CA GLU A 216 -3.82 -3.38 -15.75
C GLU A 216 -4.87 -2.27 -15.70
N MET A 217 -5.10 -1.63 -16.86
CA MET A 217 -6.01 -0.48 -16.97
C MET A 217 -7.44 -0.79 -16.55
N GLY A 218 -7.93 -2.04 -16.79
CA GLY A 218 -9.25 -2.47 -16.36
C GLY A 218 -9.41 -2.48 -14.84
N VAL A 219 -8.36 -2.81 -14.11
CA VAL A 219 -8.31 -2.75 -12.62
C VAL A 219 -8.44 -1.30 -12.16
N ILE A 220 -7.60 -0.44 -12.69
CA ILE A 220 -7.58 0.99 -12.33
C ILE A 220 -8.95 1.63 -12.59
N GLN A 221 -9.52 1.42 -13.77
CA GLN A 221 -10.86 1.94 -14.11
C GLN A 221 -11.94 1.51 -13.11
N ARG A 222 -11.84 0.27 -12.61
CA ARG A 222 -12.85 -0.32 -11.73
C ARG A 222 -12.82 0.22 -10.31
N ILE A 223 -11.62 0.44 -9.75
CA ILE A 223 -11.48 0.69 -8.30
C ILE A 223 -11.11 2.12 -7.96
N THR A 224 -10.56 2.90 -8.89
CA THR A 224 -10.07 4.25 -8.59
C THR A 224 -11.16 5.30 -8.84
N GLN A 225 -11.17 6.31 -7.98
CA GLN A 225 -12.02 7.49 -8.15
C GLN A 225 -11.30 8.59 -8.93
N ARG A 226 -9.98 8.66 -8.78
CA ARG A 226 -9.11 9.62 -9.41
C ARG A 226 -7.77 8.95 -9.72
N CYS A 227 -7.12 9.41 -10.78
CA CYS A 227 -5.80 8.93 -11.18
C CYS A 227 -4.85 10.11 -11.32
N VAL A 228 -3.59 9.86 -11.00
CA VAL A 228 -2.45 10.75 -11.28
C VAL A 228 -1.48 10.01 -12.15
N VAL A 229 -1.03 10.64 -13.24
CA VAL A 229 -0.07 10.05 -14.17
C VAL A 229 1.28 10.73 -14.01
N LEU A 230 2.32 9.93 -13.76
CA LEU A 230 3.70 10.38 -13.71
C LEU A 230 4.43 10.03 -15.01
N ASN A 231 5.30 10.93 -15.45
CA ASN A 231 6.27 10.67 -16.50
C ASN A 231 7.58 11.41 -16.19
N TYR A 232 8.71 10.71 -16.25
CA TYR A 232 10.04 11.26 -15.89
C TYR A 232 10.06 12.04 -14.57
N GLY A 233 9.39 11.51 -13.52
CA GLY A 233 9.34 12.13 -12.20
C GLY A 233 8.40 13.32 -12.04
N LYS A 234 7.64 13.69 -13.07
CA LYS A 234 6.67 14.79 -13.06
C LYS A 234 5.25 14.29 -13.21
N LYS A 235 4.30 15.01 -12.62
CA LYS A 235 2.88 14.81 -12.88
C LYS A 235 2.50 15.43 -14.22
N ILE A 236 2.01 14.60 -15.16
CA ILE A 236 1.60 15.04 -16.50
C ILE A 236 0.07 15.11 -16.65
N ALA A 237 -0.67 14.36 -15.83
CA ALA A 237 -2.14 14.41 -15.84
C ALA A 237 -2.71 14.03 -14.47
N GLU A 238 -3.91 14.53 -14.19
CA GLU A 238 -4.71 14.21 -13.02
C GLU A 238 -6.18 14.33 -13.39
N GLY A 239 -7.02 13.36 -12.97
CA GLY A 239 -8.44 13.33 -13.26
C GLY A 239 -9.04 11.94 -13.10
N SER A 240 -10.27 11.76 -13.58
CA SER A 240 -10.88 10.44 -13.69
C SER A 240 -10.14 9.57 -14.70
N PHE A 241 -10.28 8.25 -14.60
CA PHE A 241 -9.69 7.32 -15.57
C PHE A 241 -10.04 7.69 -17.02
N ALA A 242 -11.31 8.06 -17.27
CA ALA A 242 -11.77 8.43 -18.60
C ALA A 242 -11.12 9.72 -19.14
N GLU A 243 -10.81 10.68 -18.28
CA GLU A 243 -10.13 11.92 -18.65
C GLU A 243 -8.66 11.66 -18.97
N ILE A 244 -7.95 10.90 -18.12
CA ILE A 244 -6.52 10.63 -18.34
C ILE A 244 -6.27 9.79 -19.59
N THR A 245 -7.15 8.83 -19.94
CA THR A 245 -6.98 7.99 -21.14
C THR A 245 -7.17 8.78 -22.44
N ARG A 246 -7.87 9.91 -22.40
CA ARG A 246 -8.06 10.82 -23.54
C ARG A 246 -6.99 11.89 -23.63
N ASN A 247 -6.14 12.04 -22.62
CA ASN A 247 -5.11 13.05 -22.59
C ASN A 247 -3.97 12.69 -23.58
N PRO A 248 -3.68 13.55 -24.59
CA PRO A 248 -2.66 13.26 -25.60
C PRO A 248 -1.25 13.06 -25.00
N GLU A 249 -0.91 13.80 -23.94
CA GLU A 249 0.40 13.69 -23.28
C GLU A 249 0.56 12.32 -22.60
N VAL A 250 -0.53 11.79 -22.01
CA VAL A 250 -0.57 10.45 -21.43
C VAL A 250 -0.41 9.39 -22.54
N GLN A 251 -1.14 9.53 -23.64
CA GLN A 251 -1.05 8.59 -24.76
C GLN A 251 0.38 8.54 -25.32
N VAL A 252 1.01 9.68 -25.53
CA VAL A 252 2.41 9.76 -26.00
C VAL A 252 3.38 9.13 -25.00
N ALA A 253 3.17 9.36 -23.68
CA ALA A 253 4.04 8.80 -22.64
C ALA A 253 4.03 7.27 -22.63
N TYR A 254 2.88 6.64 -22.92
CA TYR A 254 2.77 5.18 -22.99
C TYR A 254 3.24 4.62 -24.35
N LEU A 255 2.89 5.26 -25.48
CA LEU A 255 3.29 4.82 -26.83
C LEU A 255 4.80 5.01 -27.08
N GLY A 256 5.41 6.03 -26.51
CA GLY A 256 6.85 6.29 -26.66
C GLY A 256 7.78 5.23 -26.05
N GLN A 257 7.24 4.30 -25.23
CA GLN A 257 8.00 3.17 -24.68
C GLN A 257 7.92 1.89 -25.54
N GLU A 258 6.89 1.73 -26.39
CA GLU A 258 6.78 0.56 -27.28
C GLU A 258 7.78 0.60 -28.46
N ILE A 259 8.41 1.74 -28.71
CA ILE A 259 9.36 1.95 -29.85
C ILE A 259 10.82 1.63 -29.45
N THR A 260 11.11 1.31 -28.19
CA THR A 260 12.48 1.12 -27.69
C THR A 260 12.77 -0.35 -27.31
N THR A 261 12.12 -1.31 -27.95
CA THR A 261 12.43 -2.76 -27.83
C THR A 261 13.25 -3.26 -29.00
#